data_5c5fd77aa9a051df7c40f93a8ce5c70a
#
_entry.id   5c5fd77aa9a051df7c40f93a8ce5c70a
#
_cell.length_a   1.000
_cell.length_b   1.000
_cell.length_c   1.000
_cell.angle_alpha   90.00
_cell.angle_beta   90.00
_cell.angle_gamma   90.00
#
_symmetry.space_group_name_H-M   'P 1'
#
loop_
_entity.id
_entity.type
_entity.pdbx_description
1 polymer ?
#
loop_
_entity_poly.entity_id
_entity_poly.type
_entity_poly.pdbx_seq_one_letter_code
_entity_poly.pdbx_strand_id
1 'polypeptide(L)'
;ESTEITDEKKHINDEENLDYILTSVSGLDLVGIYSSGYIYTGLANSLGQFNWHSDYSFSFDYSIYNENNNAIKLNYSSKKWKNEEFETSLNQGIKKLKILSQSPRTIQKGEYTVYLEPSALNEIIDMMSWGGFSYKANKIGTSPLHLLSKGEKSLHTSVSIDENIKDGISANFSADGFIKPDKISMIRGGEFAESLTSPRSSLEYSVAHNASSTSEYPYSVDMRAGSIDDDAILRTINNGIYISNLWYLNFSDRNNGRMTGLTRFGCFLVQDGELTAPINTMRFDDSVYSMLGENLIGLTSKRELLIDSGTYEERSTSSARLPGAILNNFKMTL
;
A
#
# COMPACT_ATOMS: atom_id res chain seq x y z
N GLU A 1 -26.04 13.63 12.32
CA GLU A 1 -25.70 14.51 11.19
C GLU A 1 -25.77 13.68 9.89
N SER A 2 -26.37 14.24 8.84
CA SER A 2 -26.55 13.52 7.55
C SER A 2 -25.58 14.11 6.54
N THR A 3 -25.08 13.26 5.63
CA THR A 3 -24.20 13.66 4.52
C THR A 3 -24.63 13.02 3.22
N GLU A 4 -24.38 13.71 2.13
CA GLU A 4 -24.55 13.19 0.77
C GLU A 4 -23.32 13.56 -0.06
N ILE A 5 -22.60 12.57 -0.53
CA ILE A 5 -21.50 12.71 -1.47
C ILE A 5 -21.80 11.82 -2.67
N THR A 6 -21.91 12.43 -3.82
CA THR A 6 -22.20 11.75 -5.09
C THR A 6 -21.11 12.12 -6.11
N ASP A 7 -20.44 11.12 -6.65
CA ASP A 7 -19.59 11.32 -7.82
C ASP A 7 -20.49 11.38 -9.07
N GLU A 8 -20.64 12.57 -9.64
CA GLU A 8 -21.49 12.83 -10.82
C GLU A 8 -20.73 12.77 -12.14
N LYS A 9 -19.42 12.51 -12.09
CA LYS A 9 -18.61 12.49 -13.32
C LYS A 9 -19.03 11.31 -14.19
N LYS A 10 -19.36 11.57 -15.46
CA LYS A 10 -19.44 10.51 -16.46
C LYS A 10 -18.05 9.91 -16.63
N HIS A 11 -17.87 8.77 -16.01
CA HIS A 11 -16.66 7.99 -16.16
C HIS A 11 -16.70 7.26 -17.50
N ILE A 12 -15.54 7.01 -18.02
CA ILE A 12 -15.28 6.44 -19.33
C ILE A 12 -15.99 5.09 -19.45
N ASN A 13 -16.36 4.77 -20.67
CA ASN A 13 -16.88 3.49 -21.08
C ASN A 13 -15.92 2.36 -20.68
N ASP A 14 -16.28 1.59 -19.68
CA ASP A 14 -15.47 0.48 -19.17
C ASP A 14 -15.20 -0.58 -20.25
N GLU A 15 -16.07 -0.69 -21.26
CA GLU A 15 -15.86 -1.55 -22.43
C GLU A 15 -14.67 -1.05 -23.27
N GLU A 16 -14.54 0.27 -23.47
CA GLU A 16 -13.38 0.84 -24.18
C GLU A 16 -12.07 0.59 -23.45
N ASN A 17 -12.06 0.67 -22.11
CA ASN A 17 -10.89 0.35 -21.32
C ASN A 17 -10.52 -1.13 -21.44
N LEU A 18 -11.51 -2.01 -21.39
CA LEU A 18 -11.30 -3.45 -21.56
C LEU A 18 -10.75 -3.79 -22.95
N ASP A 19 -11.32 -3.23 -24.00
CA ASP A 19 -10.86 -3.40 -25.38
C ASP A 19 -9.41 -2.89 -25.54
N TYR A 20 -9.11 -1.75 -24.91
CA TYR A 20 -7.76 -1.20 -24.91
C TYR A 20 -6.77 -2.12 -24.18
N ILE A 21 -7.13 -2.65 -23.01
CA ILE A 21 -6.33 -3.64 -22.28
C ILE A 21 -6.06 -4.85 -23.17
N LEU A 22 -7.12 -5.48 -23.70
CA LEU A 22 -7.01 -6.69 -24.53
C LEU A 22 -6.13 -6.50 -25.76
N THR A 23 -6.21 -5.32 -26.36
CA THR A 23 -5.36 -4.97 -27.52
C THR A 23 -3.90 -4.79 -27.11
N SER A 24 -3.65 -4.07 -26.00
CA SER A 24 -2.30 -3.74 -25.52
C SER A 24 -1.55 -4.97 -25.00
N VAL A 25 -2.26 -5.98 -24.48
CA VAL A 25 -1.65 -7.22 -23.95
C VAL A 25 -1.62 -8.35 -24.96
N SER A 26 -2.00 -8.09 -26.20
CA SER A 26 -2.02 -9.13 -27.26
C SER A 26 -0.66 -9.78 -27.41
N GLY A 27 -0.64 -11.12 -27.35
CA GLY A 27 0.58 -11.93 -27.42
C GLY A 27 1.35 -12.08 -26.10
N LEU A 28 0.84 -11.54 -24.99
CA LEU A 28 1.36 -11.81 -23.65
C LEU A 28 0.57 -12.95 -22.99
N ASP A 29 1.26 -13.78 -22.22
CA ASP A 29 0.62 -14.69 -21.27
C ASP A 29 0.26 -13.90 -20.02
N LEU A 30 -1.02 -13.52 -19.88
CA LEU A 30 -1.51 -12.63 -18.84
C LEU A 30 -2.71 -13.25 -18.13
N VAL A 31 -2.69 -13.16 -16.80
CA VAL A 31 -3.83 -13.47 -15.94
C VAL A 31 -4.08 -12.28 -15.02
N GLY A 32 -5.32 -11.84 -14.93
CA GLY A 32 -5.66 -10.71 -14.07
C GLY A 32 -7.15 -10.50 -13.91
N ILE A 33 -7.51 -9.56 -13.04
CA ILE A 33 -8.88 -9.11 -12.80
C ILE A 33 -8.95 -7.61 -13.02
N TYR A 34 -9.72 -7.18 -14.01
CA TYR A 34 -10.15 -5.79 -14.17
C TYR A 34 -11.52 -5.64 -13.53
N SER A 35 -11.63 -4.76 -12.57
CA SER A 35 -12.89 -4.43 -11.91
C SER A 35 -13.08 -2.91 -11.87
N SER A 36 -14.24 -2.44 -12.27
CA SER A 36 -14.55 -1.01 -12.38
C SER A 36 -16.01 -0.73 -12.04
N GLY A 37 -16.31 0.52 -11.76
CA GLY A 37 -17.66 1.00 -11.56
C GLY A 37 -17.82 1.83 -10.28
N TYR A 38 -19.06 2.27 -10.05
CA TYR A 38 -19.43 2.95 -8.82
C TYR A 38 -19.60 1.98 -7.67
N ILE A 39 -19.18 2.41 -6.49
CA ILE A 39 -19.51 1.78 -5.22
C ILE A 39 -20.43 2.72 -4.47
N TYR A 40 -21.57 2.22 -4.04
CA TYR A 40 -22.59 2.97 -3.32
C TYR A 40 -22.66 2.50 -1.88
N THR A 41 -22.56 3.43 -0.94
CA THR A 41 -22.71 3.16 0.50
C THR A 41 -23.82 4.04 1.05
N GLY A 42 -24.80 3.45 1.67
CA GLY A 42 -25.93 4.18 2.27
C GLY A 42 -26.18 3.75 3.70
N LEU A 43 -26.58 4.71 4.54
CA LEU A 43 -27.00 4.45 5.93
C LEU A 43 -28.21 5.29 6.25
N ALA A 44 -29.25 4.66 6.83
CA ALA A 44 -30.39 5.35 7.40
C ALA A 44 -30.76 4.71 8.74
N ASN A 45 -31.29 5.50 9.69
CA ASN A 45 -31.74 5.02 10.97
C ASN A 45 -33.06 5.69 11.42
N SER A 46 -33.67 5.13 12.48
CA SER A 46 -34.95 5.61 13.02
C SER A 46 -34.87 7.01 13.67
N LEU A 47 -33.66 7.56 13.87
CA LEU A 47 -33.45 8.91 14.36
C LEU A 47 -33.45 9.97 13.25
N GLY A 48 -33.78 9.56 12.01
CA GLY A 48 -33.84 10.46 10.84
C GLY A 48 -32.49 10.78 10.23
N GLN A 49 -31.44 10.04 10.57
CA GLN A 49 -30.16 10.19 9.93
C GLN A 49 -30.19 9.49 8.56
N PHE A 50 -29.59 10.14 7.57
CA PHE A 50 -29.46 9.62 6.20
C PHE A 50 -28.09 10.01 5.67
N ASN A 51 -27.24 9.01 5.38
CA ASN A 51 -25.92 9.21 4.81
C ASN A 51 -25.82 8.45 3.49
N TRP A 52 -25.26 9.10 2.50
CA TRP A 52 -25.04 8.54 1.17
C TRP A 52 -23.65 8.90 0.66
N HIS A 53 -22.98 7.92 0.10
CA HIS A 53 -21.68 8.11 -0.56
C HIS A 53 -21.64 7.26 -1.82
N SER A 54 -21.21 7.85 -2.92
CA SER A 54 -20.86 7.12 -4.13
C SER A 54 -19.51 7.59 -4.65
N ASP A 55 -18.68 6.66 -5.08
CA ASP A 55 -17.39 6.96 -5.70
C ASP A 55 -17.10 5.96 -6.82
N TYR A 56 -16.54 6.44 -7.92
CA TYR A 56 -16.06 5.61 -9.01
C TYR A 56 -14.60 5.27 -8.85
N SER A 57 -14.27 4.02 -9.09
CA SER A 57 -12.88 3.56 -9.16
C SER A 57 -12.76 2.34 -10.05
N PHE A 58 -11.55 2.10 -10.52
CA PHE A 58 -11.18 0.83 -11.14
C PHE A 58 -9.91 0.28 -10.51
N SER A 59 -9.75 -1.04 -10.59
CA SER A 59 -8.53 -1.76 -10.26
C SER A 59 -8.28 -2.81 -11.34
N PHE A 60 -7.06 -2.85 -11.85
CA PHE A 60 -6.57 -3.92 -12.71
C PHE A 60 -5.35 -4.54 -12.04
N ASP A 61 -5.57 -5.67 -11.38
CA ASP A 61 -4.53 -6.49 -10.74
C ASP A 61 -4.21 -7.65 -11.67
N TYR A 62 -2.98 -7.73 -12.16
CA TYR A 62 -2.62 -8.71 -13.18
C TYR A 62 -1.16 -9.17 -13.07
N SER A 63 -0.90 -10.32 -13.64
CA SER A 63 0.43 -10.91 -13.76
C SER A 63 0.71 -11.26 -15.21
N ILE A 64 1.91 -10.95 -15.68
CA ILE A 64 2.43 -11.37 -16.98
C ILE A 64 3.48 -12.45 -16.76
N TYR A 65 3.38 -13.53 -17.55
CA TYR A 65 4.20 -14.73 -17.39
C TYR A 65 5.20 -14.89 -18.54
N ASN A 66 6.33 -15.49 -18.22
CA ASN A 66 7.27 -16.01 -19.22
C ASN A 66 7.10 -17.51 -19.42
N GLU A 67 7.81 -18.08 -20.41
CA GLU A 67 7.77 -19.51 -20.74
C GLU A 67 8.18 -20.44 -19.58
N ASN A 68 8.86 -19.94 -18.58
CA ASN A 68 9.28 -20.69 -17.38
C ASN A 68 8.28 -20.57 -16.21
N ASN A 69 7.07 -20.06 -16.46
CA ASN A 69 6.04 -19.77 -15.44
C ASN A 69 6.49 -18.79 -14.33
N ASN A 70 7.50 -17.96 -14.59
CA ASN A 70 7.83 -16.86 -13.71
C ASN A 70 6.99 -15.63 -14.07
N ALA A 71 6.56 -14.87 -13.08
CA ALA A 71 5.63 -13.77 -13.28
C ALA A 71 6.16 -12.43 -12.76
N ILE A 72 5.78 -11.36 -13.45
CA ILE A 72 5.77 -10.00 -12.95
C ILE A 72 4.33 -9.66 -12.58
N LYS A 73 4.10 -9.29 -11.33
CA LYS A 73 2.81 -8.80 -10.86
C LYS A 73 2.76 -7.28 -10.98
N LEU A 74 1.66 -6.78 -11.51
CA LEU A 74 1.41 -5.36 -11.76
C LEU A 74 0.03 -4.98 -11.21
N ASN A 75 -0.12 -3.74 -10.80
CA ASN A 75 -1.40 -3.14 -10.44
C ASN A 75 -1.54 -1.80 -11.17
N TYR A 76 -2.74 -1.53 -11.69
CA TYR A 76 -3.11 -0.22 -12.17
C TYR A 76 -4.49 0.14 -11.63
N SER A 77 -4.54 1.06 -10.70
CA SER A 77 -5.77 1.48 -10.02
C SER A 77 -5.87 2.99 -10.01
N SER A 78 -7.08 3.51 -10.27
CA SER A 78 -7.33 4.96 -10.23
C SER A 78 -8.85 5.24 -10.21
N LYS A 79 -9.19 6.53 -10.03
CA LYS A 79 -10.54 7.06 -10.29
C LYS A 79 -10.74 7.46 -11.76
N LYS A 80 -9.68 7.50 -12.56
CA LYS A 80 -9.72 7.87 -13.98
C LYS A 80 -8.69 7.07 -14.76
N TRP A 81 -9.16 6.40 -15.81
CA TRP A 81 -8.30 5.68 -16.74
C TRP A 81 -7.46 6.64 -17.58
N LYS A 82 -6.18 6.30 -17.78
CA LYS A 82 -5.24 6.98 -18.67
C LYS A 82 -4.38 5.95 -19.40
N ASN A 83 -4.52 5.90 -20.71
CA ASN A 83 -3.80 4.93 -21.55
C ASN A 83 -2.28 5.02 -21.36
N GLU A 84 -1.72 6.23 -21.32
CA GLU A 84 -0.27 6.47 -21.18
C GLU A 84 0.30 5.91 -19.86
N GLU A 85 -0.46 6.03 -18.75
CA GLU A 85 -0.05 5.49 -17.45
C GLU A 85 -0.06 3.96 -17.48
N PHE A 86 -1.11 3.37 -18.04
CA PHE A 86 -1.21 1.92 -18.21
C PHE A 86 -0.09 1.37 -19.09
N GLU A 87 0.13 1.97 -20.28
CA GLU A 87 1.19 1.55 -21.20
C GLU A 87 2.59 1.67 -20.57
N THR A 88 2.84 2.74 -19.83
CA THR A 88 4.10 2.94 -19.11
C THR A 88 4.36 1.80 -18.14
N SER A 89 3.35 1.47 -17.31
CA SER A 89 3.42 0.37 -16.33
C SER A 89 3.61 -0.98 -17.04
N LEU A 90 2.82 -1.28 -18.07
CA LEU A 90 2.91 -2.52 -18.84
C LEU A 90 4.30 -2.68 -19.49
N ASN A 91 4.80 -1.63 -20.13
CA ASN A 91 6.11 -1.64 -20.79
C ASN A 91 7.25 -1.85 -19.79
N GLN A 92 7.16 -1.28 -18.59
CA GLN A 92 8.12 -1.53 -17.51
C GLN A 92 8.04 -3.00 -17.05
N GLY A 93 6.83 -3.54 -16.91
CA GLY A 93 6.61 -4.95 -16.59
C GLY A 93 7.22 -5.89 -17.62
N ILE A 94 7.02 -5.62 -18.92
CA ILE A 94 7.60 -6.41 -20.01
C ILE A 94 9.14 -6.37 -20.00
N LYS A 95 9.75 -5.21 -19.70
CA LYS A 95 11.22 -5.12 -19.55
C LYS A 95 11.71 -5.97 -18.37
N LYS A 96 11.04 -5.91 -17.22
CA LYS A 96 11.36 -6.75 -16.05
C LYS A 96 11.15 -8.24 -16.35
N LEU A 97 10.10 -8.61 -17.11
CA LEU A 97 9.83 -10.00 -17.49
C LEU A 97 10.97 -10.59 -18.33
N LYS A 98 11.59 -9.80 -19.22
CA LYS A 98 12.76 -10.23 -19.99
C LYS A 98 13.96 -10.54 -19.10
N ILE A 99 14.20 -9.73 -18.06
CA ILE A 99 15.27 -9.99 -17.10
C ILE A 99 14.92 -11.25 -16.26
N LEU A 100 13.65 -11.38 -15.85
CA LEU A 100 13.16 -12.52 -15.08
C LEU A 100 13.31 -13.87 -15.81
N SER A 101 13.47 -13.86 -17.12
CA SER A 101 13.72 -15.07 -17.93
C SER A 101 15.16 -15.60 -17.82
N GLN A 102 16.07 -14.84 -17.20
CA GLN A 102 17.43 -15.30 -16.93
C GLN A 102 17.48 -16.26 -15.74
N SER A 103 18.60 -16.97 -15.59
CA SER A 103 18.82 -17.84 -14.43
C SER A 103 18.90 -17.01 -13.15
N PRO A 104 18.14 -17.34 -12.11
CA PRO A 104 18.13 -16.58 -10.88
C PRO A 104 19.48 -16.71 -10.15
N ARG A 105 19.86 -15.64 -9.46
CA ARG A 105 21.03 -15.61 -8.60
C ARG A 105 20.64 -15.91 -7.15
N THR A 106 21.41 -16.78 -6.52
CA THR A 106 21.32 -16.96 -5.07
C THR A 106 22.17 -15.90 -4.39
N ILE A 107 21.54 -15.06 -3.57
CA ILE A 107 22.24 -14.11 -2.71
C ILE A 107 22.42 -14.70 -1.32
N GLN A 108 23.47 -14.27 -0.62
CA GLN A 108 23.73 -14.71 0.74
C GLN A 108 22.82 -13.99 1.74
N LYS A 109 22.59 -14.58 2.91
CA LYS A 109 22.01 -13.86 4.03
C LYS A 109 22.91 -12.66 4.40
N GLY A 110 22.30 -11.55 4.77
CA GLY A 110 23.04 -10.32 5.08
C GLY A 110 22.16 -9.08 5.01
N GLU A 111 22.80 -7.94 5.06
CA GLU A 111 22.17 -6.64 4.98
C GLU A 111 22.40 -6.03 3.58
N TYR A 112 21.34 -5.51 2.98
CA TYR A 112 21.37 -5.00 1.62
C TYR A 112 20.71 -3.63 1.52
N THR A 113 21.21 -2.80 0.63
CA THR A 113 20.43 -1.65 0.14
C THR A 113 19.33 -2.19 -0.76
N VAL A 114 18.08 -1.83 -0.48
CA VAL A 114 16.94 -2.29 -1.25
C VAL A 114 16.04 -1.15 -1.70
N TYR A 115 15.40 -1.31 -2.83
CA TYR A 115 14.22 -0.55 -3.19
C TYR A 115 12.99 -1.43 -3.04
N LEU A 116 12.00 -0.93 -2.33
CA LEU A 116 10.67 -1.49 -2.24
C LEU A 116 9.75 -0.71 -3.19
N GLU A 117 9.16 -1.39 -4.18
CA GLU A 117 8.06 -0.80 -4.95
C GLU A 117 6.89 -0.44 -4.03
N PRO A 118 5.97 0.45 -4.45
CA PRO A 118 4.77 0.78 -3.67
C PRO A 118 4.00 -0.46 -3.21
N SER A 119 3.88 -1.49 -4.05
CA SER A 119 3.22 -2.76 -3.71
C SER A 119 3.95 -3.53 -2.60
N ALA A 120 5.29 -3.53 -2.59
CA ALA A 120 6.07 -4.16 -1.53
C ALA A 120 5.99 -3.36 -0.23
N LEU A 121 6.04 -2.02 -0.31
CA LEU A 121 5.87 -1.15 0.85
C LEU A 121 4.47 -1.29 1.44
N ASN A 122 3.44 -1.49 0.61
CA ASN A 122 2.07 -1.67 1.06
C ASN A 122 1.92 -2.85 2.03
N GLU A 123 2.60 -3.95 1.80
CA GLU A 123 2.57 -5.12 2.70
C GLU A 123 3.10 -4.75 4.11
N ILE A 124 4.13 -3.90 4.18
CA ILE A 124 4.68 -3.41 5.47
C ILE A 124 3.68 -2.46 6.14
N ILE A 125 3.10 -1.53 5.38
CA ILE A 125 2.11 -0.57 5.88
C ILE A 125 0.84 -1.28 6.35
N ASP A 126 0.40 -2.32 5.66
CA ASP A 126 -0.74 -3.14 6.04
C ASP A 126 -0.49 -3.86 7.37
N MET A 127 0.69 -4.46 7.53
CA MET A 127 1.10 -5.04 8.81
C MET A 127 1.14 -3.99 9.94
N MET A 128 1.64 -2.78 9.68
CA MET A 128 1.59 -1.68 10.64
C MET A 128 0.15 -1.31 10.99
N SER A 129 -0.73 -1.31 9.99
CA SER A 129 -2.16 -0.96 10.13
C SER A 129 -2.94 -1.97 10.98
N TRP A 130 -2.46 -3.20 11.09
CA TRP A 130 -3.08 -4.23 11.92
C TRP A 130 -2.92 -3.94 13.42
N GLY A 131 -3.70 -2.97 13.89
CA GLY A 131 -3.76 -2.47 15.27
C GLY A 131 -2.67 -1.44 15.62
N GLY A 132 -1.78 -1.07 14.70
CA GLY A 132 -0.73 -0.08 14.98
C GLY A 132 -1.29 1.30 15.26
N PHE A 133 -2.29 1.69 14.53
CA PHE A 133 -2.95 3.01 14.65
C PHE A 133 -4.14 3.00 15.60
N SER A 134 -4.55 1.84 16.13
CA SER A 134 -5.70 1.71 17.03
C SER A 134 -5.42 2.34 18.39
N TYR A 135 -6.33 3.23 18.83
CA TYR A 135 -6.29 3.79 20.18
C TYR A 135 -6.34 2.70 21.23
N LYS A 136 -7.28 1.77 21.09
CA LYS A 136 -7.45 0.65 22.02
C LYS A 136 -6.19 -0.21 22.11
N ALA A 137 -5.63 -0.63 20.97
CA ALA A 137 -4.43 -1.46 20.95
C ALA A 137 -3.22 -0.75 21.56
N ASN A 138 -3.04 0.55 21.31
CA ASN A 138 -2.01 1.36 21.96
C ASN A 138 -2.23 1.46 23.47
N LYS A 139 -3.47 1.68 23.91
CA LYS A 139 -3.81 1.80 25.33
C LYS A 139 -3.53 0.53 26.13
N ILE A 140 -3.83 -0.65 25.57
CA ILE A 140 -3.61 -1.94 26.22
C ILE A 140 -2.22 -2.54 25.94
N GLY A 141 -1.37 -1.86 25.16
CA GLY A 141 0.02 -2.27 24.90
C GLY A 141 0.18 -3.42 23.91
N THR A 142 -0.81 -3.67 23.03
CA THR A 142 -0.76 -4.74 22.01
C THR A 142 -0.46 -4.21 20.59
N SER A 143 -0.33 -2.89 20.44
CA SER A 143 -0.01 -2.24 19.17
C SER A 143 1.42 -2.55 18.74
N PRO A 144 1.67 -2.90 17.47
CA PRO A 144 3.03 -3.00 16.94
C PRO A 144 3.76 -1.65 16.87
N LEU A 145 3.04 -0.53 16.98
CA LEU A 145 3.59 0.82 17.03
C LEU A 145 3.59 1.41 18.45
N HIS A 146 3.51 0.56 19.47
CA HIS A 146 3.45 1.00 20.86
C HIS A 146 4.64 1.87 21.28
N LEU A 147 5.86 1.51 20.86
CA LEU A 147 7.06 2.31 21.15
C LEU A 147 7.03 3.68 20.46
N LEU A 148 6.46 3.74 19.24
CA LEU A 148 6.25 4.99 18.52
C LEU A 148 5.21 5.86 19.23
N SER A 149 4.08 5.29 19.65
CA SER A 149 3.00 6.02 20.33
C SER A 149 3.41 6.56 21.70
N LYS A 150 4.44 5.96 22.33
CA LYS A 150 5.05 6.47 23.57
C LYS A 150 6.18 7.48 23.35
N GLY A 151 6.60 7.71 22.11
CA GLY A 151 7.77 8.54 21.81
C GLY A 151 9.12 7.89 22.21
N GLU A 152 9.13 6.58 22.45
CA GLU A 152 10.36 5.83 22.76
C GLU A 152 11.16 5.47 21.50
N LYS A 153 10.49 5.43 20.36
CA LYS A 153 11.05 5.26 19.01
C LYS A 153 10.43 6.28 18.07
N SER A 154 11.15 6.61 17.01
CA SER A 154 10.65 7.42 15.88
C SER A 154 10.90 6.72 14.56
N LEU A 155 10.17 7.13 13.53
CA LEU A 155 10.50 6.82 12.15
C LEU A 155 11.33 7.96 11.56
N HIS A 156 11.74 7.82 10.32
CA HIS A 156 12.46 8.86 9.60
C HIS A 156 11.55 10.10 9.40
N THR A 157 12.10 11.28 9.47
CA THR A 157 11.35 12.55 9.40
C THR A 157 10.59 12.76 8.08
N SER A 158 10.95 12.07 7.00
CA SER A 158 10.21 12.06 5.74
C SER A 158 8.92 11.24 5.80
N VAL A 159 8.75 10.37 6.80
CA VAL A 159 7.57 9.52 6.92
C VAL A 159 6.41 10.29 7.53
N SER A 160 5.36 10.46 6.73
CA SER A 160 4.06 10.97 7.19
C SER A 160 2.97 10.11 6.58
N ILE A 161 2.05 9.63 7.40
CA ILE A 161 0.98 8.70 7.01
C ILE A 161 -0.35 9.23 7.58
N ASP A 162 -1.32 9.37 6.71
CA ASP A 162 -2.65 9.85 7.03
C ASP A 162 -3.70 8.79 6.69
N GLU A 163 -4.78 8.75 7.40
CA GLU A 163 -6.08 8.26 6.93
C GLU A 163 -6.73 9.43 6.17
N ASN A 164 -6.71 9.38 4.84
CA ASN A 164 -7.19 10.47 3.97
C ASN A 164 -8.54 10.10 3.35
N ILE A 165 -9.62 10.38 4.06
CA ILE A 165 -10.99 10.07 3.64
C ILE A 165 -11.37 10.87 2.39
N LYS A 166 -10.98 12.13 2.33
CA LYS A 166 -11.37 13.06 1.25
C LYS A 166 -10.88 12.61 -0.13
N ASP A 167 -9.63 12.14 -0.21
CA ASP A 167 -9.03 11.73 -1.48
C ASP A 167 -9.06 10.20 -1.68
N GLY A 168 -9.54 9.47 -0.69
CA GLY A 168 -9.75 8.03 -0.74
C GLY A 168 -10.98 7.63 -1.55
N ILE A 169 -11.32 6.35 -1.47
CA ILE A 169 -12.51 5.76 -2.10
C ILE A 169 -13.51 5.21 -1.08
N SER A 170 -13.19 5.29 0.20
CA SER A 170 -14.06 4.84 1.29
C SER A 170 -15.10 5.90 1.65
N ALA A 171 -16.26 5.46 2.18
CA ALA A 171 -17.29 6.36 2.64
C ALA A 171 -16.80 7.30 3.75
N ASN A 172 -17.28 8.55 3.74
CA ASN A 172 -16.97 9.57 4.72
C ASN A 172 -17.78 9.43 6.04
N PHE A 173 -18.37 8.27 6.27
CA PHE A 173 -19.06 7.93 7.52
C PHE A 173 -18.76 6.49 7.92
N SER A 174 -18.86 6.21 9.22
CA SER A 174 -18.72 4.86 9.76
C SER A 174 -20.03 4.06 9.62
N ALA A 175 -19.97 2.76 9.80
CA ALA A 175 -21.15 1.89 9.84
C ALA A 175 -22.15 2.27 10.97
N ASP A 176 -21.67 2.98 12.00
CA ASP A 176 -22.49 3.51 13.09
C ASP A 176 -23.10 4.89 12.77
N GLY A 177 -22.82 5.45 11.58
CA GLY A 177 -23.33 6.72 11.08
C GLY A 177 -22.58 7.96 11.58
N PHE A 178 -21.41 7.81 12.18
CA PHE A 178 -20.56 8.95 12.54
C PHE A 178 -19.80 9.46 11.32
N ILE A 179 -19.84 10.79 11.12
CA ILE A 179 -19.11 11.45 10.04
C ILE A 179 -17.62 11.45 10.37
N LYS A 180 -16.82 10.96 9.45
CA LYS A 180 -15.37 10.96 9.56
C LYS A 180 -14.82 12.33 9.18
N PRO A 181 -13.74 12.82 9.81
CA PRO A 181 -13.02 14.00 9.34
C PRO A 181 -12.41 13.73 7.96
N ASP A 182 -12.16 14.78 7.18
CA ASP A 182 -11.53 14.67 5.86
C ASP A 182 -10.20 13.91 5.92
N LYS A 183 -9.48 14.05 7.05
CA LYS A 183 -8.16 13.51 7.24
C LYS A 183 -7.82 13.31 8.71
N ILE A 184 -7.18 12.18 9.04
CA ILE A 184 -6.60 11.90 10.36
C ILE A 184 -5.10 11.68 10.17
N SER A 185 -4.27 12.48 10.81
CA SER A 185 -2.82 12.37 10.69
C SER A 185 -2.29 11.35 11.70
N MET A 186 -2.01 10.13 11.24
CA MET A 186 -1.57 9.04 12.11
C MET A 186 -0.07 9.14 12.45
N ILE A 187 0.76 9.45 11.46
CA ILE A 187 2.20 9.73 11.62
C ILE A 187 2.51 11.05 10.93
N ARG A 188 3.27 11.91 11.60
CA ARG A 188 3.72 13.19 11.07
C ARG A 188 5.21 13.39 11.32
N GLY A 189 5.99 13.48 10.24
CA GLY A 189 7.43 13.70 10.35
C GLY A 189 8.16 12.64 11.17
N GLY A 190 7.74 11.36 11.06
CA GLY A 190 8.31 10.25 11.81
C GLY A 190 7.77 10.05 13.22
N GLU A 191 6.92 10.94 13.72
CA GLU A 191 6.34 10.89 15.06
C GLU A 191 4.89 10.40 15.02
N PHE A 192 4.46 9.65 16.04
CA PHE A 192 3.05 9.27 16.22
C PHE A 192 2.23 10.52 16.52
N ALA A 193 1.20 10.80 15.72
CA ALA A 193 0.43 12.03 15.86
C ALA A 193 -0.97 11.78 16.44
N GLU A 194 -1.76 10.89 15.82
CA GLU A 194 -3.13 10.64 16.24
C GLU A 194 -3.49 9.16 16.05
N SER A 195 -4.23 8.61 17.00
CA SER A 195 -4.81 7.26 16.89
C SER A 195 -6.14 7.29 16.15
N LEU A 196 -6.45 6.22 15.46
CA LEU A 196 -7.80 5.91 15.04
C LEU A 196 -8.60 5.51 16.29
N THR A 197 -9.65 6.29 16.58
CA THR A 197 -10.45 6.13 17.81
C THR A 197 -11.91 5.91 17.44
N SER A 198 -12.41 4.73 17.71
CA SER A 198 -13.83 4.40 17.48
C SER A 198 -14.74 5.03 18.53
N PRO A 199 -16.03 5.23 18.24
CA PRO A 199 -17.01 5.68 19.23
C PRO A 199 -17.06 4.76 20.45
N ARG A 200 -16.84 3.45 20.27
CA ARG A 200 -16.77 2.49 21.36
C ARG A 200 -15.57 2.74 22.28
N SER A 201 -14.38 2.92 21.71
CA SER A 201 -13.19 3.25 22.50
C SER A 201 -13.31 4.60 23.18
N SER A 202 -13.97 5.56 22.54
CA SER A 202 -14.28 6.87 23.13
C SER A 202 -15.07 6.71 24.44
N LEU A 203 -16.12 5.88 24.45
CA LEU A 203 -16.91 5.61 25.64
C LEU A 203 -16.11 4.82 26.70
N GLU A 204 -15.36 3.79 26.28
CA GLU A 204 -14.61 2.93 27.18
C GLU A 204 -13.48 3.68 27.92
N TYR A 205 -12.80 4.60 27.22
CA TYR A 205 -11.63 5.30 27.75
C TYR A 205 -11.85 6.79 28.04
N SER A 206 -13.07 7.31 27.87
CA SER A 206 -13.43 8.72 28.09
C SER A 206 -12.55 9.70 27.28
N VAL A 207 -12.37 9.41 26.00
CA VAL A 207 -11.61 10.25 25.04
C VAL A 207 -12.47 10.63 23.85
N ALA A 208 -12.09 11.67 23.09
CA ALA A 208 -12.78 12.01 21.85
C ALA A 208 -12.54 10.94 20.78
N HIS A 209 -13.56 10.60 19.98
CA HIS A 209 -13.43 9.75 18.82
C HIS A 209 -13.25 10.59 17.53
N ASN A 210 -12.69 9.96 16.51
CA ASN A 210 -12.59 10.51 15.16
C ASN A 210 -13.38 9.67 14.13
N ALA A 211 -14.47 9.08 14.62
CA ALA A 211 -15.41 8.28 13.82
C ALA A 211 -14.78 7.06 13.10
N SER A 212 -13.64 6.59 13.57
CA SER A 212 -13.05 5.37 13.06
C SER A 212 -13.98 4.16 13.26
N SER A 213 -13.80 3.15 12.43
CA SER A 213 -14.52 1.88 12.55
C SER A 213 -14.24 1.22 13.90
N THR A 214 -15.06 0.25 14.28
CA THR A 214 -14.87 -0.51 15.54
C THR A 214 -13.53 -1.26 15.58
N SER A 215 -12.97 -1.62 14.41
CA SER A 215 -11.64 -2.25 14.31
C SER A 215 -10.49 -1.24 14.44
N GLU A 216 -10.77 0.06 14.34
CA GLU A 216 -9.76 1.14 14.35
C GLU A 216 -8.63 0.89 13.32
N TYR A 217 -9.04 0.37 12.16
CA TYR A 217 -8.19 0.08 11.01
C TYR A 217 -8.36 1.17 9.94
N PRO A 218 -7.28 1.65 9.30
CA PRO A 218 -7.39 2.66 8.24
C PRO A 218 -7.89 2.03 6.93
N TYR A 219 -8.77 2.73 6.22
CA TYR A 219 -9.32 2.31 4.93
C TYR A 219 -8.79 3.13 3.75
N SER A 220 -8.21 4.29 4.01
CA SER A 220 -7.71 5.21 2.99
C SER A 220 -6.32 5.74 3.36
N VAL A 221 -5.34 4.83 3.38
CA VAL A 221 -3.97 5.17 3.75
C VAL A 221 -3.35 6.08 2.71
N ASP A 222 -2.77 7.19 3.13
CA ASP A 222 -2.04 8.13 2.28
C ASP A 222 -0.67 8.43 2.89
N MET A 223 0.38 7.93 2.28
CA MET A 223 1.76 8.22 2.67
C MET A 223 2.31 9.34 1.80
N ARG A 224 2.92 10.33 2.44
CA ARG A 224 3.50 11.47 1.74
C ARG A 224 4.62 11.05 0.78
N ALA A 225 4.65 11.66 -0.42
CA ALA A 225 5.74 11.48 -1.36
C ALA A 225 7.08 12.02 -0.82
N GLY A 226 8.17 11.40 -1.25
CA GLY A 226 9.52 11.92 -1.05
C GLY A 226 10.01 12.74 -2.23
N SER A 227 11.31 12.71 -2.47
CA SER A 227 11.98 13.51 -3.51
C SER A 227 12.82 12.71 -4.50
N ILE A 228 12.84 11.38 -4.39
CA ILE A 228 13.63 10.53 -5.30
C ILE A 228 12.81 10.29 -6.56
N ASP A 229 13.31 10.76 -7.70
CA ASP A 229 12.65 10.53 -8.97
C ASP A 229 12.82 9.08 -9.46
N ASP A 230 11.87 8.58 -10.24
CA ASP A 230 11.84 7.18 -10.68
C ASP A 230 13.12 6.79 -11.46
N ASP A 231 13.68 7.69 -12.25
CA ASP A 231 14.92 7.47 -13.00
C ASP A 231 16.19 7.50 -12.12
N ALA A 232 16.08 8.00 -10.89
CA ALA A 232 17.17 8.01 -9.91
C ALA A 232 17.22 6.77 -9.03
N ILE A 233 16.15 5.96 -8.98
CA ILE A 233 16.01 4.80 -8.06
C ILE A 233 17.21 3.86 -8.20
N LEU A 234 17.46 3.32 -9.38
CA LEU A 234 18.53 2.34 -9.60
C LEU A 234 19.93 2.92 -9.33
N ARG A 235 20.15 4.18 -9.69
CA ARG A 235 21.41 4.89 -9.38
C ARG A 235 21.60 5.10 -7.89
N THR A 236 20.53 5.36 -7.15
CA THR A 236 20.57 5.55 -5.68
C THR A 236 20.88 4.23 -4.97
N ILE A 237 20.31 3.12 -5.44
CA ILE A 237 20.64 1.78 -4.93
C ILE A 237 22.09 1.44 -5.26
N ASN A 238 22.54 1.75 -6.47
CA ASN A 238 23.84 1.42 -7.07
C ASN A 238 24.13 -0.09 -7.07
N ASN A 239 24.35 -0.69 -5.89
CA ASN A 239 24.50 -2.14 -5.68
C ASN A 239 23.56 -2.58 -4.57
N GLY A 240 22.62 -3.49 -4.87
CA GLY A 240 21.59 -3.90 -3.93
C GLY A 240 20.51 -4.75 -4.56
N ILE A 241 19.28 -4.62 -4.07
CA ILE A 241 18.15 -5.45 -4.49
C ILE A 241 16.94 -4.58 -4.81
N TYR A 242 16.32 -4.86 -5.93
CA TYR A 242 15.02 -4.34 -6.32
C TYR A 242 13.94 -5.34 -5.94
N ILE A 243 12.93 -4.93 -5.16
CA ILE A 243 11.85 -5.79 -4.64
C ILE A 243 10.51 -5.24 -5.12
N SER A 244 9.85 -5.96 -6.04
CA SER A 244 8.54 -5.54 -6.52
C SER A 244 7.42 -5.87 -5.52
N ASN A 245 7.50 -7.02 -4.87
CA ASN A 245 6.47 -7.49 -3.95
C ASN A 245 7.09 -8.24 -2.76
N LEU A 246 6.42 -8.11 -1.64
CA LEU A 246 6.60 -8.96 -0.47
C LEU A 246 5.37 -9.86 -0.31
N TRP A 247 5.52 -10.95 0.42
CA TRP A 247 4.43 -11.89 0.63
C TRP A 247 4.56 -12.66 1.94
N TYR A 248 3.41 -13.11 2.44
CA TYR A 248 3.32 -13.95 3.64
C TYR A 248 3.96 -13.27 4.88
N LEU A 249 3.66 -11.98 5.05
CA LEU A 249 4.18 -11.24 6.18
C LEU A 249 3.49 -11.67 7.47
N ASN A 250 4.27 -11.69 8.55
CA ASN A 250 3.75 -11.89 9.90
C ASN A 250 4.68 -11.20 10.91
N PHE A 251 4.17 -10.93 12.11
CA PHE A 251 5.02 -10.44 13.19
C PHE A 251 5.90 -11.57 13.75
N SER A 252 7.22 -11.38 13.72
CA SER A 252 8.17 -12.19 14.48
C SER A 252 8.31 -11.69 15.93
N ASP A 253 8.14 -10.38 16.14
CA ASP A 253 8.01 -9.74 17.46
C ASP A 253 7.12 -8.50 17.33
N ARG A 254 5.83 -8.66 17.65
CA ARG A 254 4.83 -7.61 17.50
C ARG A 254 5.12 -6.38 18.37
N ASN A 255 5.58 -6.58 19.59
CA ASN A 255 5.81 -5.48 20.55
C ASN A 255 6.95 -4.57 20.11
N ASN A 256 7.92 -5.10 19.39
CA ASN A 256 9.03 -4.36 18.81
C ASN A 256 8.81 -3.99 17.33
N GLY A 257 7.57 -4.14 16.82
CA GLY A 257 7.25 -3.86 15.43
C GLY A 257 8.07 -4.68 14.43
N ARG A 258 8.53 -5.87 14.85
CA ARG A 258 9.40 -6.74 14.04
C ARG A 258 8.54 -7.71 13.24
N MET A 259 8.81 -7.76 11.94
CA MET A 259 8.06 -8.59 11.00
C MET A 259 9.00 -9.38 10.10
N THR A 260 8.49 -10.51 9.64
CA THR A 260 9.16 -11.41 8.69
C THR A 260 8.26 -11.67 7.51
N GLY A 261 8.84 -11.95 6.36
CA GLY A 261 8.12 -12.26 5.13
C GLY A 261 9.09 -12.75 4.06
N LEU A 262 8.56 -12.92 2.85
CA LEU A 262 9.29 -13.42 1.69
C LEU A 262 9.27 -12.39 0.56
N THR A 263 10.35 -12.31 -0.22
CA THR A 263 10.34 -11.63 -1.52
C THR A 263 9.53 -12.44 -2.52
N ARG A 264 8.85 -11.78 -3.46
CA ARG A 264 7.99 -12.46 -4.43
C ARG A 264 7.97 -11.73 -5.77
N PHE A 265 7.67 -12.47 -6.84
CA PHE A 265 7.57 -11.99 -8.21
C PHE A 265 8.88 -11.34 -8.72
N GLY A 266 8.83 -10.13 -9.26
CA GLY A 266 9.94 -9.43 -9.87
C GLY A 266 10.95 -8.87 -8.87
N CYS A 267 11.79 -9.72 -8.30
CA CYS A 267 12.88 -9.31 -7.42
C CYS A 267 14.23 -9.51 -8.13
N PHE A 268 15.05 -8.45 -8.15
CA PHE A 268 16.24 -8.40 -8.99
C PHE A 268 17.46 -7.92 -8.23
N LEU A 269 18.62 -8.45 -8.62
CA LEU A 269 19.92 -7.90 -8.23
C LEU A 269 20.16 -6.61 -9.03
N VAL A 270 20.57 -5.57 -8.33
CA VAL A 270 21.03 -4.30 -8.90
C VAL A 270 22.54 -4.25 -8.78
N GLN A 271 23.24 -4.00 -9.89
CA GLN A 271 24.67 -3.81 -9.94
C GLN A 271 24.99 -2.61 -10.84
N ASP A 272 25.83 -1.70 -10.32
CA ASP A 272 26.22 -0.47 -11.03
C ASP A 272 25.04 0.36 -11.54
N GLY A 273 23.94 0.35 -10.78
CA GLY A 273 22.72 1.10 -11.12
C GLY A 273 21.84 0.45 -12.21
N GLU A 274 22.01 -0.84 -12.48
CA GLU A 274 21.22 -1.57 -13.47
C GLU A 274 20.62 -2.85 -12.89
N LEU A 275 19.42 -3.25 -13.36
CA LEU A 275 18.85 -4.56 -13.07
C LEU A 275 19.60 -5.63 -13.86
N THR A 276 20.28 -6.56 -13.17
CA THR A 276 21.19 -7.52 -13.84
C THR A 276 20.66 -8.93 -13.90
N ALA A 277 20.00 -9.43 -12.86
CA ALA A 277 19.48 -10.80 -12.82
C ALA A 277 18.34 -10.92 -11.80
N PRO A 278 17.41 -11.86 -11.97
CA PRO A 278 16.47 -12.20 -10.93
C PRO A 278 17.19 -12.85 -9.74
N ILE A 279 16.61 -12.72 -8.55
CA ILE A 279 17.08 -13.42 -7.35
C ILE A 279 16.10 -14.53 -6.96
N ASN A 280 16.61 -15.57 -6.32
CA ASN A 280 15.75 -16.55 -5.66
C ASN A 280 14.94 -15.88 -4.54
N THR A 281 13.79 -16.48 -4.20
CA THR A 281 12.98 -16.03 -3.07
C THR A 281 13.81 -16.00 -1.80
N MET A 282 13.80 -14.86 -1.12
CA MET A 282 14.52 -14.63 0.11
C MET A 282 13.57 -14.30 1.25
N ARG A 283 13.93 -14.74 2.44
CA ARG A 283 13.24 -14.34 3.66
C ARG A 283 13.89 -13.11 4.25
N PHE A 284 13.10 -12.17 4.72
CA PHE A 284 13.56 -11.05 5.54
C PHE A 284 13.00 -11.15 6.96
N ASP A 285 13.66 -10.50 7.91
CA ASP A 285 13.19 -10.30 9.27
C ASP A 285 13.76 -8.98 9.81
N ASP A 286 12.93 -7.96 9.91
CA ASP A 286 13.34 -6.62 10.35
C ASP A 286 12.21 -5.89 11.06
N SER A 287 12.54 -4.80 11.76
CA SER A 287 11.53 -3.97 12.44
C SER A 287 11.13 -2.76 11.61
N VAL A 288 9.90 -2.30 11.79
CA VAL A 288 9.42 -1.07 11.18
C VAL A 288 10.29 0.14 11.56
N TYR A 289 10.82 0.15 12.79
CA TYR A 289 11.70 1.21 13.28
C TYR A 289 13.06 1.23 12.60
N SER A 290 13.56 0.06 12.21
CA SER A 290 14.75 -0.05 11.38
C SER A 290 14.44 0.33 9.93
N MET A 291 13.46 -0.31 9.33
CA MET A 291 13.11 -0.12 7.90
C MET A 291 12.69 1.31 7.57
N LEU A 292 11.67 1.83 8.24
CA LEU A 292 11.12 3.17 7.98
C LEU A 292 11.70 4.25 8.91
N GLY A 293 12.64 3.90 9.78
CA GLY A 293 13.35 4.81 10.68
C GLY A 293 14.78 5.03 10.23
N GLU A 294 15.74 4.45 10.96
CA GLU A 294 17.17 4.70 10.80
C GLU A 294 17.75 4.28 9.45
N ASN A 295 17.16 3.28 8.78
CA ASN A 295 17.66 2.74 7.52
C ASN A 295 16.91 3.31 6.29
N LEU A 296 15.95 4.18 6.46
CA LEU A 296 15.28 4.82 5.33
C LEU A 296 16.20 5.84 4.66
N ILE A 297 16.63 5.56 3.43
CA ILE A 297 17.40 6.52 2.61
C ILE A 297 16.46 7.59 2.05
N GLY A 298 15.28 7.19 1.58
CA GLY A 298 14.29 8.13 1.07
C GLY A 298 13.10 7.45 0.39
N LEU A 299 12.11 8.27 0.07
CA LEU A 299 10.88 7.89 -0.61
C LEU A 299 10.86 8.48 -2.01
N THR A 300 10.16 7.81 -2.95
CA THR A 300 10.01 8.32 -4.32
C THR A 300 9.05 9.51 -4.39
N SER A 301 9.26 10.36 -5.41
CA SER A 301 8.40 11.51 -5.69
C SER A 301 7.05 11.11 -6.27
N LYS A 302 6.99 10.00 -7.01
CA LYS A 302 5.77 9.41 -7.54
C LYS A 302 5.13 8.49 -6.53
N ARG A 303 3.79 8.50 -6.47
CA ARG A 303 2.99 7.60 -5.65
C ARG A 303 2.02 6.82 -6.52
N GLU A 304 1.74 5.60 -6.12
CA GLU A 304 0.73 4.76 -6.76
C GLU A 304 -0.49 4.62 -5.85
N LEU A 305 -1.68 4.60 -6.45
CA LEU A 305 -2.91 4.21 -5.77
C LEU A 305 -3.04 2.70 -5.89
N LEU A 306 -3.05 2.04 -4.75
CA LEU A 306 -3.29 0.61 -4.62
C LEU A 306 -4.68 0.43 -4.03
N ILE A 307 -5.57 -0.23 -4.76
CA ILE A 307 -6.90 -0.61 -4.29
C ILE A 307 -6.84 -2.10 -3.99
N ASP A 308 -7.41 -2.51 -2.87
CA ASP A 308 -7.57 -3.93 -2.56
C ASP A 308 -8.33 -4.61 -3.70
N SER A 309 -7.69 -5.58 -4.34
CA SER A 309 -8.19 -6.27 -5.53
C SER A 309 -9.24 -7.36 -5.22
N GLY A 310 -9.58 -7.54 -3.96
CA GLY A 310 -10.61 -8.48 -3.53
C GLY A 310 -11.97 -8.12 -4.14
N THR A 311 -12.60 -9.11 -4.80
CA THR A 311 -13.92 -8.97 -5.43
C THR A 311 -14.90 -10.04 -4.95
N TYR A 312 -14.57 -10.76 -3.87
CA TYR A 312 -15.43 -11.76 -3.28
C TYR A 312 -16.60 -11.08 -2.57
N GLU A 313 -17.84 -11.40 -3.01
CA GLU A 313 -19.09 -10.76 -2.62
C GLU A 313 -19.24 -9.30 -3.10
N GLU A 314 -18.25 -8.43 -2.86
CA GLU A 314 -18.26 -7.03 -3.25
C GLU A 314 -16.83 -6.52 -3.54
N ARG A 315 -16.72 -5.35 -4.16
CA ARG A 315 -15.46 -4.66 -4.31
C ARG A 315 -15.09 -3.94 -3.01
N SER A 316 -13.83 -4.08 -2.60
CA SER A 316 -13.29 -3.36 -1.44
C SER A 316 -13.20 -1.85 -1.72
N THR A 317 -13.43 -1.05 -0.68
CA THR A 317 -13.14 0.40 -0.65
C THR A 317 -11.84 0.71 0.08
N SER A 318 -11.07 -0.31 0.48
CA SER A 318 -9.77 -0.13 1.09
C SER A 318 -8.74 0.24 0.03
N SER A 319 -7.96 1.27 0.31
CA SER A 319 -6.95 1.78 -0.61
C SER A 319 -5.74 2.36 0.11
N ALA A 320 -4.59 2.32 -0.57
CA ALA A 320 -3.38 2.96 -0.09
C ALA A 320 -2.74 3.77 -1.23
N ARG A 321 -2.34 5.00 -0.98
CA ARG A 321 -1.56 5.82 -1.90
C ARG A 321 -0.14 5.94 -1.38
N LEU A 322 0.79 5.22 -1.99
CA LEU A 322 2.13 5.02 -1.46
C LEU A 322 3.22 5.39 -2.48
N PRO A 323 4.34 5.98 -2.02
CA PRO A 323 5.59 6.03 -2.79
C PRO A 323 6.30 4.69 -2.75
N GLY A 324 7.36 4.53 -3.52
CA GLY A 324 8.38 3.51 -3.27
C GLY A 324 9.35 3.98 -2.18
N ALA A 325 10.10 3.04 -1.58
CA ALA A 325 11.04 3.32 -0.51
C ALA A 325 12.42 2.72 -0.79
N ILE A 326 13.50 3.49 -0.60
CA ILE A 326 14.87 2.99 -0.63
C ILE A 326 15.37 2.88 0.81
N LEU A 327 15.77 1.67 1.18
CA LEU A 327 16.25 1.32 2.52
C LEU A 327 17.69 0.85 2.44
N ASN A 328 18.47 1.19 3.45
CA ASN A 328 19.77 0.57 3.70
C ASN A 328 19.63 -0.58 4.71
N ASN A 329 20.64 -1.43 4.81
CA ASN A 329 20.74 -2.49 5.82
C ASN A 329 19.47 -3.36 5.98
N PHE A 330 18.71 -3.57 4.91
CA PHE A 330 17.52 -4.44 4.94
C PHE A 330 17.98 -5.90 5.15
N LYS A 331 17.42 -6.55 6.18
CA LYS A 331 17.95 -7.84 6.67
C LYS A 331 17.34 -9.03 5.95
N MET A 332 18.11 -9.63 5.04
CA MET A 332 17.80 -10.92 4.43
C MET A 332 18.34 -12.05 5.31
N THR A 333 17.47 -13.00 5.69
CA THR A 333 17.80 -14.04 6.69
C THR A 333 17.92 -15.44 6.09
N LEU A 334 17.28 -15.72 4.99
CA LEU A 334 17.36 -16.97 4.20
C LEU A 334 17.18 -16.65 2.73
#